data_49dac04d044cfcdd10ca6f859db59131
#
_entry.id   49dac04d044cfcdd10ca6f859db59131
#
_cell.length_a   1.000
_cell.length_b   1.000
_cell.length_c   1.000
_cell.angle_alpha   90.00
_cell.angle_beta   90.00
_cell.angle_gamma   90.00
#
_symmetry.space_group_name_H-M   'P 1'
#
loop_
_entity.id
_entity.type
_entity.pdbx_description
1 polymer ?
#
loop_
_entity_poly.entity_id
_entity_poly.type
_entity_poly.pdbx_seq_one_letter_code
_entity_poly.pdbx_strand_id
1 'polypeptide(L)'
;MTEWTGKRYWLIGASAGLGEALAHKLGRLGAEVIVSARSEGKLAALVNELPVSASYQTIDVQDIDSIRAAVKAVGPVDGVVYLAGAYWPFGAKEWEPEHATTMIDVNLTGLVRVMGEVVPDMVKRDAGHIVITSSLTAYRGLPKSIGYTASKAGTLSLAECMHADLRKTGVKVQVINPGFIRTQLTDKNDFK
;
A
#
# COMPACT_ATOMS: atom_id res chain seq x y z
N MET A 1 -13.61 0.15 -24.29
CA MET A 1 -12.67 0.80 -23.35
C MET A 1 -13.19 0.55 -21.94
N THR A 2 -12.35 0.20 -20.99
CA THR A 2 -12.74 0.05 -19.58
C THR A 2 -12.69 1.40 -18.87
N GLU A 3 -13.28 1.52 -17.68
CA GLU A 3 -13.16 2.72 -16.82
C GLU A 3 -11.70 3.02 -16.37
N TRP A 4 -10.79 2.05 -16.54
CA TRP A 4 -9.37 2.11 -16.20
C TRP A 4 -8.48 2.63 -17.34
N THR A 5 -8.99 2.63 -18.56
CA THR A 5 -8.22 3.03 -19.76
C THR A 5 -7.77 4.48 -19.64
N GLY A 6 -6.45 4.70 -19.69
CA GLY A 6 -5.83 6.02 -19.57
C GLY A 6 -5.74 6.57 -18.14
N LYS A 7 -6.20 5.80 -17.13
CA LYS A 7 -6.02 6.14 -15.73
C LYS A 7 -4.61 5.78 -15.25
N ARG A 8 -4.03 6.66 -14.46
CA ARG A 8 -2.67 6.55 -13.95
C ARG A 8 -2.68 6.15 -12.46
N TYR A 9 -2.19 4.95 -12.14
CA TYR A 9 -2.25 4.37 -10.79
C TYR A 9 -0.85 4.06 -10.24
N TRP A 10 -0.58 4.58 -9.05
CA TRP A 10 0.65 4.32 -8.31
C TRP A 10 0.45 3.25 -7.24
N LEU A 11 1.16 2.12 -7.37
CA LEU A 11 1.08 0.97 -6.47
C LEU A 11 2.34 0.90 -5.58
N ILE A 12 2.20 1.21 -4.30
CA ILE A 12 3.30 1.22 -3.32
C ILE A 12 3.33 -0.10 -2.56
N GLY A 13 4.41 -0.86 -2.70
CA GLY A 13 4.54 -2.23 -2.19
C GLY A 13 4.19 -3.29 -3.24
N ALA A 14 4.53 -3.04 -4.51
CA ALA A 14 4.09 -3.85 -5.64
C ALA A 14 5.14 -4.85 -6.16
N SER A 15 6.28 -5.01 -5.50
CA SER A 15 7.35 -5.92 -5.97
C SER A 15 7.05 -7.40 -5.80
N ALA A 16 5.94 -7.78 -5.20
CA ALA A 16 5.51 -9.17 -5.00
C ALA A 16 4.03 -9.27 -4.56
N GLY A 17 3.47 -10.47 -4.65
CA GLY A 17 2.21 -10.85 -4.03
C GLY A 17 1.01 -10.04 -4.51
N LEU A 18 0.23 -9.46 -3.58
CA LEU A 18 -1.01 -8.74 -3.92
C LEU A 18 -0.73 -7.53 -4.82
N GLY A 19 0.35 -6.79 -4.57
CA GLY A 19 0.71 -5.62 -5.37
C GLY A 19 1.10 -5.97 -6.79
N GLU A 20 1.90 -7.00 -6.99
CA GLU A 20 2.27 -7.56 -8.30
C GLU A 20 1.02 -8.04 -9.06
N ALA A 21 0.17 -8.84 -8.42
CA ALA A 21 -1.07 -9.32 -9.01
C ALA A 21 -2.01 -8.18 -9.43
N LEU A 22 -2.10 -7.12 -8.62
CA LEU A 22 -2.88 -5.92 -8.92
C LEU A 22 -2.29 -5.15 -10.10
N ALA A 23 -0.96 -5.02 -10.18
CA ALA A 23 -0.26 -4.38 -11.30
C ALA A 23 -0.61 -5.07 -12.63
N HIS A 24 -0.52 -6.40 -12.68
CA HIS A 24 -0.95 -7.18 -13.86
C HIS A 24 -2.43 -6.98 -14.18
N LYS A 25 -3.30 -6.94 -13.17
CA LYS A 25 -4.74 -6.76 -13.39
C LYS A 25 -5.06 -5.38 -13.95
N LEU A 26 -4.54 -4.32 -13.36
CA LEU A 26 -4.78 -2.95 -13.82
C LEU A 26 -4.16 -2.71 -15.21
N GLY A 27 -2.95 -3.22 -15.45
CA GLY A 27 -2.33 -3.17 -16.76
C GLY A 27 -3.18 -3.82 -17.85
N ARG A 28 -3.74 -5.01 -17.61
CA ARG A 28 -4.66 -5.68 -18.54
C ARG A 28 -5.97 -4.90 -18.75
N LEU A 29 -6.39 -4.07 -17.80
CA LEU A 29 -7.56 -3.21 -17.94
C LEU A 29 -7.26 -1.89 -18.64
N GLY A 30 -5.99 -1.63 -19.02
CA GLY A 30 -5.57 -0.46 -19.77
C GLY A 30 -5.15 0.73 -18.91
N ALA A 31 -4.94 0.54 -17.62
CA ALA A 31 -4.36 1.59 -16.77
C ALA A 31 -2.85 1.72 -17.01
N GLU A 32 -2.33 2.94 -16.92
CA GLU A 32 -0.90 3.20 -16.73
C GLU A 32 -0.55 2.88 -15.27
N VAL A 33 0.38 1.95 -15.07
CA VAL A 33 0.73 1.45 -13.74
C VAL A 33 2.14 1.89 -13.36
N ILE A 34 2.29 2.55 -12.22
CA ILE A 34 3.59 2.87 -11.62
C ILE A 34 3.76 1.99 -10.40
N VAL A 35 4.75 1.12 -10.41
CA VAL A 35 5.03 0.19 -9.31
C VAL A 35 6.19 0.68 -8.46
N SER A 36 6.03 0.62 -7.14
CA SER A 36 7.06 1.06 -6.21
C SER A 36 7.31 0.08 -5.08
N ALA A 37 8.56 -0.08 -4.73
CA ALA A 37 9.08 -0.83 -3.59
C ALA A 37 10.57 -0.49 -3.40
N ARG A 38 11.24 -1.13 -2.44
CA ARG A 38 12.68 -0.94 -2.20
C ARG A 38 13.57 -1.64 -3.22
N SER A 39 13.15 -2.80 -3.73
CA SER A 39 13.97 -3.64 -4.63
C SER A 39 13.80 -3.23 -6.08
N GLU A 40 14.73 -2.44 -6.60
CA GLU A 40 14.75 -2.00 -8.00
C GLU A 40 14.71 -3.17 -8.99
N GLY A 41 15.54 -4.19 -8.78
CA GLY A 41 15.60 -5.33 -9.70
C GLY A 41 14.27 -6.09 -9.83
N LYS A 42 13.50 -6.24 -8.73
CA LYS A 42 12.17 -6.85 -8.78
C LYS A 42 11.15 -5.96 -9.50
N LEU A 43 11.25 -4.64 -9.32
CA LEU A 43 10.37 -3.69 -9.99
C LEU A 43 10.63 -3.66 -11.49
N ALA A 44 11.90 -3.64 -11.90
CA ALA A 44 12.28 -3.68 -13.30
C ALA A 44 11.82 -4.99 -14.00
N ALA A 45 11.96 -6.12 -13.32
CA ALA A 45 11.45 -7.40 -13.83
C ALA A 45 9.94 -7.36 -14.02
N LEU A 46 9.19 -6.88 -13.02
CA LEU A 46 7.73 -6.76 -13.09
C LEU A 46 7.28 -5.85 -14.24
N VAL A 47 7.90 -4.69 -14.41
CA VAL A 47 7.54 -3.76 -15.49
C VAL A 47 7.72 -4.40 -16.87
N ASN A 48 8.75 -5.21 -17.07
CA ASN A 48 8.97 -5.93 -18.33
C ASN A 48 7.88 -6.98 -18.64
N GLU A 49 7.14 -7.43 -17.63
CA GLU A 49 6.06 -8.43 -17.78
C GLU A 49 4.69 -7.77 -17.97
N LEU A 50 4.57 -6.47 -17.71
CA LEU A 50 3.29 -5.77 -17.78
C LEU A 50 2.90 -5.45 -19.23
N PRO A 51 1.59 -5.64 -19.62
CA PRO A 51 1.16 -5.57 -21.01
C PRO A 51 0.99 -4.14 -21.55
N VAL A 52 1.10 -3.10 -20.74
CA VAL A 52 0.94 -1.68 -21.11
C VAL A 52 2.09 -0.82 -20.59
N SER A 53 2.09 0.45 -20.96
CA SER A 53 3.04 1.43 -20.44
C SER A 53 3.06 1.39 -18.91
N ALA A 54 4.04 0.72 -18.38
CA ALA A 54 4.29 0.65 -16.97
C ALA A 54 5.65 1.27 -16.66
N SER A 55 5.79 1.82 -15.49
CA SER A 55 7.06 2.34 -15.00
C SER A 55 7.26 1.94 -13.55
N TYR A 56 8.47 2.11 -13.06
CA TYR A 56 8.75 1.93 -11.64
C TYR A 56 9.47 3.13 -11.05
N GLN A 57 9.29 3.29 -9.74
CA GLN A 57 10.04 4.23 -8.92
C GLN A 57 10.37 3.55 -7.60
N THR A 58 11.63 3.51 -7.21
CA THR A 58 12.02 2.99 -5.89
C THR A 58 11.51 3.89 -4.79
N ILE A 59 11.08 3.27 -3.68
CA ILE A 59 10.63 3.98 -2.48
C ILE A 59 10.95 3.16 -1.23
N ASP A 60 11.45 3.82 -0.18
CA ASP A 60 11.42 3.30 1.18
C ASP A 60 10.41 4.12 1.99
N VAL A 61 9.32 3.49 2.43
CA VAL A 61 8.27 4.16 3.19
C VAL A 61 8.67 4.51 4.62
N GLN A 62 9.84 4.04 5.07
CA GLN A 62 10.43 4.40 6.36
C GLN A 62 11.27 5.69 6.28
N ASP A 63 11.62 6.12 5.07
CA ASP A 63 12.43 7.30 4.80
C ASP A 63 11.61 8.40 4.11
N ILE A 64 11.44 9.54 4.79
CA ILE A 64 10.65 10.67 4.28
C ILE A 64 11.27 11.29 3.02
N ASP A 65 12.60 11.32 2.92
CA ASP A 65 13.28 11.91 1.76
C ASP A 65 13.15 11.00 0.54
N SER A 66 13.19 9.67 0.74
CA SER A 66 12.84 8.69 -0.29
C SER A 66 11.41 8.85 -0.77
N ILE A 67 10.45 9.06 0.13
CA ILE A 67 9.04 9.29 -0.21
C ILE A 67 8.89 10.57 -1.05
N ARG A 68 9.47 11.67 -0.62
CA ARG A 68 9.42 12.95 -1.36
C ARG A 68 10.04 12.87 -2.74
N ALA A 69 11.19 12.20 -2.85
CA ALA A 69 11.84 11.95 -4.14
C ALA A 69 10.93 11.13 -5.06
N ALA A 70 10.31 10.06 -4.53
CA ALA A 70 9.40 9.22 -5.29
C ALA A 70 8.13 9.98 -5.73
N VAL A 71 7.48 10.74 -4.83
CA VAL A 71 6.31 11.58 -5.17
C VAL A 71 6.64 12.57 -6.28
N LYS A 72 7.81 13.24 -6.20
CA LYS A 72 8.27 14.18 -7.23
C LYS A 72 8.50 13.49 -8.57
N ALA A 73 9.11 12.32 -8.59
CA ALA A 73 9.42 11.57 -9.80
C ALA A 73 8.15 10.99 -10.45
N VAL A 74 7.23 10.48 -9.64
CA VAL A 74 5.94 9.93 -10.09
C VAL A 74 5.04 11.03 -10.63
N GLY A 75 4.99 12.20 -9.98
CA GLY A 75 4.08 13.28 -10.35
C GLY A 75 2.59 12.96 -10.09
N PRO A 76 1.66 13.74 -10.68
CA PRO A 76 0.24 13.55 -10.44
C PRO A 76 -0.27 12.19 -10.92
N VAL A 77 -1.14 11.55 -10.13
CA VAL A 77 -1.78 10.27 -10.44
C VAL A 77 -3.30 10.34 -10.20
N ASP A 78 -4.08 9.52 -10.91
CA ASP A 78 -5.52 9.37 -10.66
C ASP A 78 -5.79 8.57 -9.39
N GLY A 79 -4.91 7.63 -9.07
CA GLY A 79 -5.04 6.86 -7.85
C GLY A 79 -3.72 6.40 -7.24
N VAL A 80 -3.72 6.22 -5.93
CA VAL A 80 -2.63 5.60 -5.16
C VAL A 80 -3.16 4.40 -4.39
N VAL A 81 -2.43 3.31 -4.44
CA VAL A 81 -2.75 2.08 -3.70
C VAL A 81 -1.59 1.76 -2.76
N TYR A 82 -1.84 1.83 -1.46
CA TYR A 82 -0.83 1.50 -0.45
C TYR A 82 -0.95 0.03 -0.06
N LEU A 83 0.03 -0.76 -0.50
CA LEU A 83 0.14 -2.20 -0.28
C LEU A 83 1.40 -2.58 0.50
N ALA A 84 2.29 -1.61 0.75
CA ALA A 84 3.49 -1.87 1.54
C ALA A 84 3.11 -2.43 2.92
N GLY A 85 3.77 -3.50 3.30
CA GLY A 85 3.49 -4.16 4.56
C GLY A 85 4.62 -5.06 5.02
N ALA A 86 4.78 -5.13 6.33
CA ALA A 86 5.69 -6.03 7.02
C ALA A 86 4.90 -6.90 8.00
N TYR A 87 5.32 -8.15 8.16
CA TYR A 87 4.71 -9.10 9.08
C TYR A 87 5.72 -10.09 9.64
N TRP A 88 5.72 -10.24 10.95
CA TRP A 88 6.41 -11.28 11.71
C TRP A 88 5.48 -11.80 12.80
N PRO A 89 5.21 -13.13 12.84
CA PRO A 89 4.36 -13.72 13.87
C PRO A 89 5.16 -13.90 15.18
N PHE A 90 4.74 -13.22 16.25
CA PHE A 90 5.24 -13.44 17.61
C PHE A 90 4.18 -13.09 18.64
N GLY A 91 4.26 -13.71 19.82
CA GLY A 91 3.35 -13.51 20.94
C GLY A 91 3.91 -12.59 22.03
N ALA A 92 3.09 -12.27 23.03
CA ALA A 92 3.50 -11.41 24.14
C ALA A 92 4.57 -12.06 25.02
N LYS A 93 4.68 -13.39 25.03
CA LYS A 93 5.70 -14.13 25.82
C LYS A 93 7.07 -14.11 25.14
N GLU A 94 7.08 -14.03 23.81
CA GLU A 94 8.29 -13.98 22.97
C GLU A 94 8.31 -12.61 22.26
N TRP A 95 8.41 -11.52 23.04
CA TRP A 95 8.34 -10.16 22.48
C TRP A 95 9.55 -9.84 21.61
N GLU A 96 9.27 -9.42 20.37
CA GLU A 96 10.25 -9.05 19.35
C GLU A 96 10.16 -7.53 19.06
N PRO A 97 10.88 -6.68 19.83
CA PRO A 97 10.69 -5.22 19.77
C PRO A 97 11.00 -4.62 18.40
N GLU A 98 12.04 -5.10 17.74
CA GLU A 98 12.43 -4.61 16.39
C GLU A 98 11.40 -4.96 15.35
N HIS A 99 10.90 -6.20 15.36
CA HIS A 99 9.82 -6.62 14.46
C HIS A 99 8.52 -5.87 14.74
N ALA A 100 8.16 -5.66 16.01
CA ALA A 100 6.97 -4.88 16.38
C ALA A 100 7.06 -3.45 15.84
N THR A 101 8.18 -2.78 16.09
CA THR A 101 8.42 -1.40 15.65
C THR A 101 8.42 -1.30 14.13
N THR A 102 9.09 -2.23 13.44
CA THR A 102 9.11 -2.25 11.97
C THR A 102 7.72 -2.45 11.38
N MET A 103 6.88 -3.30 11.97
CA MET A 103 5.50 -3.46 11.51
C MET A 103 4.67 -2.18 11.66
N ILE A 104 4.82 -1.47 12.77
CA ILE A 104 4.16 -0.17 12.97
C ILE A 104 4.70 0.86 11.96
N ASP A 105 6.02 0.93 11.81
CA ASP A 105 6.65 1.94 10.97
C ASP A 105 6.31 1.75 9.48
N VAL A 106 6.41 0.52 8.96
CA VAL A 106 6.09 0.23 7.56
C VAL A 106 4.58 0.31 7.30
N ASN A 107 3.76 -0.36 8.12
CA ASN A 107 2.34 -0.53 7.80
C ASN A 107 1.51 0.72 8.09
N LEU A 108 1.85 1.48 9.13
CA LEU A 108 1.07 2.63 9.60
C LEU A 108 1.82 3.96 9.39
N THR A 109 3.00 4.13 9.98
CA THR A 109 3.73 5.40 9.92
C THR A 109 4.15 5.72 8.48
N GLY A 110 4.60 4.71 7.73
CA GLY A 110 4.91 4.85 6.30
C GLY A 110 3.70 5.25 5.47
N LEU A 111 2.52 4.67 5.77
CA LEU A 111 1.26 5.12 5.15
C LEU A 111 0.98 6.60 5.46
N VAL A 112 1.10 7.02 6.73
CA VAL A 112 0.88 8.42 7.14
C VAL A 112 1.83 9.36 6.39
N ARG A 113 3.11 9.02 6.29
CA ARG A 113 4.11 9.81 5.55
C ARG A 113 3.73 9.95 4.07
N VAL A 114 3.39 8.84 3.41
CA VAL A 114 3.00 8.84 1.99
C VAL A 114 1.72 9.68 1.77
N MET A 115 0.70 9.50 2.61
CA MET A 115 -0.54 10.27 2.49
C MET A 115 -0.29 11.77 2.70
N GLY A 116 0.59 12.15 3.61
CA GLY A 116 0.99 13.54 3.82
C GLY A 116 1.55 14.24 2.58
N GLU A 117 2.24 13.50 1.71
CA GLU A 117 2.82 14.02 0.47
C GLU A 117 1.87 13.92 -0.74
N VAL A 118 0.90 13.01 -0.73
CA VAL A 118 0.02 12.74 -1.89
C VAL A 118 -1.34 13.43 -1.79
N VAL A 119 -1.97 13.41 -0.60
CA VAL A 119 -3.33 13.92 -0.40
C VAL A 119 -3.48 15.41 -0.71
N PRO A 120 -2.54 16.29 -0.33
CA PRO A 120 -2.69 17.73 -0.61
C PRO A 120 -2.89 18.07 -2.09
N ASP A 121 -2.18 17.38 -2.99
CA ASP A 121 -2.34 17.59 -4.43
C ASP A 121 -3.71 17.06 -4.92
N MET A 122 -4.15 15.89 -4.46
CA MET A 122 -5.46 15.35 -4.80
C MET A 122 -6.60 16.26 -4.34
N VAL A 123 -6.51 16.80 -3.12
CA VAL A 123 -7.49 17.76 -2.59
C VAL A 123 -7.50 19.05 -3.41
N LYS A 124 -6.31 19.59 -3.75
CA LYS A 124 -6.19 20.79 -4.58
C LYS A 124 -6.83 20.62 -5.96
N ARG A 125 -6.71 19.42 -6.56
CA ARG A 125 -7.32 19.09 -7.86
C ARG A 125 -8.79 18.69 -7.76
N ASP A 126 -9.30 18.52 -6.55
CA ASP A 126 -10.62 17.93 -6.24
C ASP A 126 -10.87 16.61 -6.99
N ALA A 127 -9.82 15.79 -7.10
CA ALA A 127 -9.86 14.52 -7.81
C ALA A 127 -8.77 13.58 -7.31
N GLY A 128 -9.14 12.32 -7.07
CA GLY A 128 -8.20 11.27 -6.66
C GLY A 128 -8.90 10.01 -6.16
N HIS A 129 -8.15 8.91 -6.16
CA HIS A 129 -8.60 7.65 -5.58
C HIS A 129 -7.50 7.07 -4.68
N ILE A 130 -7.75 7.02 -3.40
CA ILE A 130 -6.84 6.50 -2.38
C ILE A 130 -7.34 5.12 -1.96
N VAL A 131 -6.51 4.09 -2.15
CA VAL A 131 -6.82 2.73 -1.70
C VAL A 131 -5.80 2.30 -0.66
N ILE A 132 -6.29 1.92 0.52
CA ILE A 132 -5.47 1.55 1.67
C ILE A 132 -5.70 0.08 2.01
N THR A 133 -4.63 -0.69 2.09
CA THR A 133 -4.70 -2.11 2.48
C THR A 133 -4.56 -2.27 3.98
N SER A 134 -5.68 -2.53 4.66
CA SER A 134 -5.71 -2.94 6.06
C SER A 134 -5.74 -4.48 6.17
N SER A 135 -6.53 -5.05 7.05
CA SER A 135 -6.68 -6.49 7.26
C SER A 135 -7.94 -6.78 8.07
N LEU A 136 -8.48 -7.99 7.98
CA LEU A 136 -9.52 -8.46 8.91
C LEU A 136 -9.04 -8.45 10.37
N THR A 137 -7.73 -8.57 10.62
CA THR A 137 -7.16 -8.48 11.97
C THR A 137 -7.32 -7.09 12.60
N ALA A 138 -7.59 -6.06 11.80
CA ALA A 138 -7.85 -4.71 12.31
C ALA A 138 -9.08 -4.63 13.22
N TYR A 139 -10.06 -5.51 13.01
CA TYR A 139 -11.30 -5.54 13.80
C TYR A 139 -11.15 -6.32 15.11
N ARG A 140 -10.19 -7.23 15.20
CA ARG A 140 -9.98 -8.06 16.38
C ARG A 140 -8.55 -8.60 16.44
N GLY A 141 -7.92 -8.49 17.60
CA GLY A 141 -6.60 -9.05 17.88
C GLY A 141 -6.58 -10.57 17.72
N LEU A 142 -5.54 -11.07 17.07
CA LEU A 142 -5.27 -12.51 16.92
C LEU A 142 -4.00 -12.90 17.67
N PRO A 143 -3.90 -14.14 18.15
CA PRO A 143 -2.66 -14.66 18.73
C PRO A 143 -1.48 -14.51 17.75
N LYS A 144 -0.29 -14.26 18.27
CA LYS A 144 0.95 -14.09 17.50
C LYS A 144 0.92 -12.98 16.44
N SER A 145 0.04 -11.97 16.61
CA SER A 145 -0.15 -10.90 15.61
C SER A 145 -0.06 -9.49 16.20
N ILE A 146 0.70 -9.31 17.29
CA ILE A 146 0.67 -8.09 18.12
C ILE A 146 0.97 -6.83 17.33
N GLY A 147 2.17 -6.69 16.76
CA GLY A 147 2.57 -5.50 16.01
C GLY A 147 1.77 -5.33 14.72
N TYR A 148 1.49 -6.43 14.03
CA TYR A 148 0.71 -6.41 12.80
C TYR A 148 -0.73 -5.93 13.03
N THR A 149 -1.44 -6.55 13.98
CA THR A 149 -2.82 -6.17 14.31
C THR A 149 -2.90 -4.71 14.75
N ALA A 150 -2.00 -4.26 15.64
CA ALA A 150 -1.95 -2.85 16.07
C ALA A 150 -1.76 -1.91 14.88
N SER A 151 -0.81 -2.22 13.98
CA SER A 151 -0.59 -1.41 12.78
C SER A 151 -1.80 -1.38 11.84
N LYS A 152 -2.48 -2.52 11.63
CA LYS A 152 -3.64 -2.60 10.73
C LYS A 152 -4.90 -1.98 11.33
N ALA A 153 -5.09 -2.03 12.65
CA ALA A 153 -6.15 -1.28 13.33
C ALA A 153 -5.96 0.25 13.16
N GLY A 154 -4.73 0.75 13.36
CA GLY A 154 -4.40 2.14 13.08
C GLY A 154 -4.61 2.52 11.61
N THR A 155 -4.23 1.64 10.69
CA THR A 155 -4.45 1.82 9.25
C THR A 155 -5.94 1.93 8.89
N LEU A 156 -6.78 1.09 9.49
CA LEU A 156 -8.24 1.13 9.28
C LEU A 156 -8.81 2.46 9.82
N SER A 157 -8.47 2.82 11.05
CA SER A 157 -8.94 4.07 11.66
C SER A 157 -8.51 5.30 10.86
N LEU A 158 -7.27 5.35 10.37
CA LEU A 158 -6.80 6.42 9.49
C LEU A 158 -7.64 6.51 8.22
N ALA A 159 -7.91 5.38 7.57
CA ALA A 159 -8.71 5.35 6.34
C ALA A 159 -10.15 5.84 6.57
N GLU A 160 -10.76 5.46 7.69
CA GLU A 160 -12.11 5.92 8.07
C GLU A 160 -12.16 7.43 8.33
N CYS A 161 -11.17 7.98 9.04
CA CYS A 161 -11.04 9.43 9.25
C CYS A 161 -10.89 10.17 7.92
N MET A 162 -9.98 9.72 7.06
CA MET A 162 -9.78 10.31 5.73
C MET A 162 -11.05 10.24 4.87
N HIS A 163 -11.77 9.11 4.91
CA HIS A 163 -13.05 8.98 4.21
C HIS A 163 -14.08 9.98 4.72
N ALA A 164 -14.21 10.14 6.05
CA ALA A 164 -15.14 11.09 6.66
C ALA A 164 -14.83 12.54 6.26
N ASP A 165 -13.56 12.92 6.27
CA ASP A 165 -13.12 14.29 5.96
C ASP A 165 -13.29 14.61 4.46
N LEU A 166 -12.98 13.64 3.57
CA LEU A 166 -12.95 13.84 2.13
C LEU A 166 -14.28 13.53 1.42
N ARG A 167 -15.30 13.04 2.13
CA ARG A 167 -16.60 12.59 1.56
C ARG A 167 -17.34 13.61 0.70
N LYS A 168 -17.05 14.91 0.86
CA LYS A 168 -17.69 16.01 0.10
C LYS A 168 -16.76 16.57 -0.98
N THR A 169 -15.68 15.90 -1.27
CA THR A 169 -14.71 16.27 -2.31
C THR A 169 -14.73 15.25 -3.46
N GLY A 170 -14.03 15.54 -4.53
CA GLY A 170 -13.80 14.60 -5.63
C GLY A 170 -12.77 13.50 -5.30
N VAL A 171 -12.21 13.47 -4.10
CA VAL A 171 -11.24 12.46 -3.66
C VAL A 171 -11.97 11.29 -3.00
N LYS A 172 -11.80 10.09 -3.56
CA LYS A 172 -12.39 8.85 -3.01
C LYS A 172 -11.37 8.13 -2.14
N VAL A 173 -11.78 7.70 -0.95
CA VAL A 173 -10.98 6.86 -0.04
C VAL A 173 -11.64 5.50 0.09
N GLN A 174 -10.88 4.46 -0.18
CA GLN A 174 -11.30 3.06 -0.08
C GLN A 174 -10.33 2.31 0.81
N VAL A 175 -10.85 1.51 1.74
CA VAL A 175 -10.07 0.55 2.50
C VAL A 175 -10.41 -0.86 2.06
N ILE A 176 -9.40 -1.71 1.90
CA ILE A 176 -9.57 -3.13 1.67
C ILE A 176 -9.05 -3.90 2.90
N ASN A 177 -9.83 -4.86 3.35
CA ASN A 177 -9.54 -5.69 4.52
C ASN A 177 -9.40 -7.16 4.09
N PRO A 178 -8.26 -7.56 3.51
CA PRO A 178 -8.07 -8.94 3.09
C PRO A 178 -8.09 -9.89 4.29
N GLY A 179 -8.61 -11.10 4.04
CA GLY A 179 -8.32 -12.26 4.87
C GLY A 179 -6.96 -12.85 4.53
N PHE A 180 -6.82 -14.17 4.67
CA PHE A 180 -5.58 -14.86 4.29
C PHE A 180 -5.49 -14.95 2.76
N ILE A 181 -4.54 -14.20 2.19
CA ILE A 181 -4.17 -14.29 0.78
C ILE A 181 -2.83 -15.02 0.72
N ARG A 182 -2.72 -16.07 -0.11
CA ARG A 182 -1.47 -16.79 -0.31
C ARG A 182 -0.43 -15.88 -0.95
N THR A 183 0.54 -15.45 -0.15
CA THR A 183 1.65 -14.57 -0.54
C THR A 183 2.87 -14.88 0.33
N GLN A 184 4.06 -14.43 -0.08
CA GLN A 184 5.27 -14.53 0.75
C GLN A 184 5.12 -13.93 2.15
N LEU A 185 4.21 -12.98 2.35
CA LEU A 185 3.92 -12.40 3.65
C LEU A 185 3.22 -13.42 4.57
N THR A 186 2.30 -14.21 4.03
CA THR A 186 1.50 -15.19 4.77
C THR A 186 2.17 -16.55 4.90
N ASP A 187 3.18 -16.85 4.07
CA ASP A 187 3.97 -18.09 4.15
C ASP A 187 4.77 -18.22 5.47
N LYS A 188 4.90 -17.13 6.22
CA LYS A 188 5.51 -17.09 7.55
C LYS A 188 4.62 -17.67 8.66
N ASN A 189 3.38 -18.01 8.37
CA ASN A 189 2.43 -18.55 9.34
C ASN A 189 2.44 -20.08 9.31
N ASP A 190 2.64 -20.69 10.47
CA ASP A 190 2.47 -22.13 10.71
C ASP A 190 0.98 -22.47 10.93
N PHE A 191 0.11 -22.09 10.01
CA PHE A 191 -1.28 -22.54 10.08
C PHE A 191 -1.39 -24.01 9.64
N LYS A 192 -1.78 -24.86 10.60
CA LYS A 192 -2.22 -26.23 10.33
C LYS A 192 -3.72 -26.24 10.06
#